data_229af1cc37155345ac888345084038c5
#
_entry.id   229af1cc37155345ac888345084038c5
#
_cell.length_a   1.000
_cell.length_b   1.000
_cell.length_c   1.000
_cell.angle_alpha   90.00
_cell.angle_beta   90.00
_cell.angle_gamma   90.00
#
_symmetry.space_group_name_H-M   'P 1'
#
loop_
_entity.id
_entity.type
_entity.pdbx_description
1 polymer ?
#
loop_
_entity_poly.entity_id
_entity_poly.type
_entity_poly.pdbx_seq_one_letter_code
_entity_poly.pdbx_strand_id
1 'polypeptide(L)'
;MIFDRLDEKYIEDAVRLAKKQYDIEQKYIDALYEKDYTDTLTGLIYDIFKRKCGVIAVDKGNVLGYLSFIGGINGQFGNVKGSFSPLYANAYGEEDRGRLVSLLFQHASKEMIKEEIFSYAICVYGHDDEIIKSLTMNGFGIRCSDGIRNVDKPLKVKVNKDYSYEEIHYNEAACLLSLKNGLVRHMKNSPTYLYDKEFTINEFIERCINRNSRFFIARDKLDIIGYLEITNSGETFITEEEDYLHICGAYLKESYRGKNIYQSLLSFVIETLKKDGIKRIGVDCETINPTALRFWGKYFDNYTYSFVRRVDERIFRF
;
A
#
# COMPACT_ATOMS: atom_id res chain seq x y z
N MET A 1 -20.68 9.85 -24.01
CA MET A 1 -19.40 9.57 -23.32
C MET A 1 -18.35 9.20 -24.35
N ILE A 2 -17.19 9.84 -24.30
CA ILE A 2 -15.99 9.56 -25.11
C ILE A 2 -14.82 9.25 -24.19
N PHE A 3 -13.84 8.50 -24.68
CA PHE A 3 -12.58 8.20 -23.98
C PHE A 3 -11.46 8.94 -24.69
N ASP A 4 -10.85 9.90 -23.98
CA ASP A 4 -9.80 10.77 -24.50
C ASP A 4 -8.45 10.43 -23.84
N ARG A 5 -7.38 10.98 -24.40
CA ARG A 5 -6.03 10.91 -23.82
C ARG A 5 -5.95 11.80 -22.59
N LEU A 6 -5.09 11.44 -21.66
CA LEU A 6 -4.75 12.28 -20.53
C LEU A 6 -4.09 13.58 -21.03
N ASP A 7 -4.66 14.71 -20.66
CA ASP A 7 -4.24 16.04 -21.11
C ASP A 7 -4.34 17.05 -19.95
N GLU A 8 -3.49 18.06 -19.95
CA GLU A 8 -3.43 19.08 -18.90
C GLU A 8 -4.75 19.84 -18.72
N LYS A 9 -5.52 20.01 -19.77
CA LYS A 9 -6.85 20.67 -19.72
C LYS A 9 -7.86 20.01 -18.78
N TYR A 10 -7.61 18.75 -18.40
CA TYR A 10 -8.49 17.97 -17.52
C TYR A 10 -8.01 17.89 -16.06
N ILE A 11 -6.86 18.51 -15.72
CA ILE A 11 -6.24 18.36 -14.39
C ILE A 11 -7.17 18.86 -13.29
N GLU A 12 -7.78 20.04 -13.45
CA GLU A 12 -8.68 20.61 -12.43
C GLU A 12 -9.86 19.68 -12.11
N ASP A 13 -10.48 19.11 -13.14
CA ASP A 13 -11.57 18.16 -12.97
C ASP A 13 -11.11 16.85 -12.34
N ALA A 14 -9.94 16.34 -12.73
CA ALA A 14 -9.35 15.13 -12.16
C ALA A 14 -9.03 15.32 -10.67
N VAL A 15 -8.44 16.44 -10.30
CA VAL A 15 -8.15 16.81 -8.89
C VAL A 15 -9.44 16.89 -8.07
N ARG A 16 -10.48 17.55 -8.60
CA ARG A 16 -11.78 17.65 -7.95
C ARG A 16 -12.39 16.26 -7.67
N LEU A 17 -12.30 15.33 -8.64
CA LEU A 17 -12.77 13.96 -8.46
C LEU A 17 -11.94 13.18 -7.43
N ALA A 18 -10.62 13.25 -7.51
CA ALA A 18 -9.72 12.57 -6.58
C ALA A 18 -9.91 13.09 -5.14
N LYS A 19 -9.98 14.41 -4.96
CA LYS A 19 -10.26 15.03 -3.66
C LYS A 19 -11.60 14.56 -3.10
N LYS A 20 -12.65 14.56 -3.91
CA LYS A 20 -13.98 14.11 -3.49
C LYS A 20 -13.97 12.65 -3.00
N GLN A 21 -13.23 11.77 -3.66
CA GLN A 21 -13.08 10.38 -3.21
C GLN A 21 -12.33 10.30 -1.86
N TYR A 22 -11.29 11.10 -1.67
CA TYR A 22 -10.62 11.21 -0.38
C TYR A 22 -11.57 11.69 0.72
N ASP A 23 -12.32 12.77 0.47
CA ASP A 23 -13.28 13.34 1.43
C ASP A 23 -14.40 12.35 1.80
N ILE A 24 -14.74 11.41 0.91
CA ILE A 24 -15.68 10.32 1.21
C ILE A 24 -15.02 9.29 2.12
N GLU A 25 -13.83 8.81 1.78
CA GLU A 25 -13.12 7.80 2.59
C GLU A 25 -12.81 8.32 4.00
N GLN A 26 -12.41 9.58 4.11
CA GLN A 26 -12.11 10.24 5.38
C GLN A 26 -13.30 10.17 6.37
N LYS A 27 -14.56 10.11 5.90
CA LYS A 27 -15.73 9.94 6.77
C LYS A 27 -15.88 8.56 7.39
N TYR A 28 -15.24 7.55 6.79
CA TYR A 28 -15.23 6.18 7.32
C TYR A 28 -14.06 5.92 8.26
N ILE A 29 -12.96 6.67 8.11
CA ILE A 29 -11.69 6.40 8.79
C ILE A 29 -11.24 7.62 9.59
N ASP A 30 -11.50 7.64 10.89
CA ASP A 30 -11.13 8.74 11.81
C ASP A 30 -9.62 9.06 11.84
N ALA A 31 -8.78 8.12 11.45
CA ALA A 31 -7.34 8.29 11.43
C ALA A 31 -6.85 9.03 10.18
N LEU A 32 -7.64 9.15 9.12
CA LEU A 32 -7.30 9.98 7.97
C LEU A 32 -7.30 11.47 8.34
N TYR A 33 -6.46 12.25 7.67
CA TYR A 33 -6.27 13.66 8.00
C TYR A 33 -7.43 14.52 7.48
N GLU A 34 -7.97 15.39 8.32
CA GLU A 34 -8.85 16.48 7.91
C GLU A 34 -8.01 17.61 7.29
N LYS A 35 -7.55 17.37 6.04
CA LYS A 35 -6.64 18.27 5.32
C LYS A 35 -7.09 18.44 3.88
N ASP A 36 -6.91 19.65 3.36
CA ASP A 36 -7.09 19.89 1.93
C ASP A 36 -5.84 19.43 1.15
N TYR A 37 -5.99 18.37 0.39
CA TYR A 37 -4.94 17.80 -0.46
C TYR A 37 -4.96 18.34 -1.90
N THR A 38 -5.67 19.43 -2.19
CA THR A 38 -5.81 19.96 -3.56
C THR A 38 -4.46 20.21 -4.22
N ASP A 39 -3.54 20.90 -3.54
CA ASP A 39 -2.22 21.22 -4.09
C ASP A 39 -1.38 19.96 -4.31
N THR A 40 -1.37 19.04 -3.34
CA THR A 40 -0.66 17.76 -3.44
C THR A 40 -1.18 16.94 -4.61
N LEU A 41 -2.50 16.79 -4.72
CA LEU A 41 -3.15 16.05 -5.80
C LEU A 41 -2.91 16.72 -7.16
N THR A 42 -2.88 18.06 -7.24
CA THR A 42 -2.59 18.79 -8.47
C THR A 42 -1.20 18.42 -8.99
N GLY A 43 -0.16 18.44 -8.13
CA GLY A 43 1.19 18.06 -8.53
C GLY A 43 1.28 16.59 -8.97
N LEU A 44 0.73 15.69 -8.20
CA LEU A 44 0.76 14.24 -8.48
C LEU A 44 -0.01 13.88 -9.76
N ILE A 45 -1.20 14.47 -9.98
CA ILE A 45 -2.03 14.22 -11.17
C ILE A 45 -1.37 14.83 -12.41
N TYR A 46 -0.78 16.02 -12.28
CA TYR A 46 -0.01 16.61 -13.37
C TYR A 46 1.15 15.70 -13.81
N ASP A 47 1.93 15.18 -12.88
CA ASP A 47 3.06 14.32 -13.18
C ASP A 47 2.65 12.97 -13.77
N ILE A 48 1.54 12.37 -13.30
CA ILE A 48 1.07 11.10 -13.83
C ILE A 48 0.44 11.29 -15.24
N PHE A 49 -0.25 12.39 -15.49
CA PHE A 49 -0.85 12.69 -16.81
C PHE A 49 0.22 12.91 -17.89
N LYS A 50 1.35 13.49 -17.55
CA LYS A 50 2.51 13.63 -18.46
C LYS A 50 3.03 12.30 -18.99
N ARG A 51 2.84 11.21 -18.25
CA ARG A 51 3.24 9.86 -18.68
C ARG A 51 2.37 9.32 -19.81
N LYS A 52 1.18 9.91 -20.04
CA LYS A 52 0.23 9.55 -21.10
C LYS A 52 -0.15 8.05 -21.11
N CYS A 53 -0.01 7.38 -19.97
CA CYS A 53 -0.34 5.98 -19.79
C CYS A 53 -1.70 5.87 -19.08
N GLY A 54 -2.78 5.80 -19.85
CA GLY A 54 -4.15 5.75 -19.33
C GLY A 54 -5.13 6.53 -20.18
N VAL A 55 -6.34 6.72 -19.65
CA VAL A 55 -7.46 7.36 -20.35
C VAL A 55 -8.34 8.17 -19.39
N ILE A 56 -9.08 9.11 -19.94
CA ILE A 56 -10.09 9.90 -19.26
C ILE A 56 -11.44 9.76 -19.97
N ALA A 57 -12.51 9.62 -19.22
CA ALA A 57 -13.87 9.57 -19.75
C ALA A 57 -14.52 10.93 -19.63
N VAL A 58 -15.07 11.43 -20.74
CA VAL A 58 -15.72 12.76 -20.84
C VAL A 58 -17.10 12.62 -21.47
N ASP A 59 -18.09 13.32 -20.92
CA ASP A 59 -19.41 13.45 -21.51
C ASP A 59 -19.87 14.92 -21.51
N LYS A 60 -20.24 15.43 -22.68
CA LYS A 60 -20.68 16.82 -22.83
C LYS A 60 -19.75 17.86 -22.17
N GLY A 61 -18.46 17.62 -22.25
CA GLY A 61 -17.44 18.51 -21.69
C GLY A 61 -17.13 18.27 -20.21
N ASN A 62 -17.86 17.41 -19.50
CA ASN A 62 -17.61 17.07 -18.09
C ASN A 62 -16.75 15.81 -17.99
N VAL A 63 -15.73 15.82 -17.12
CA VAL A 63 -14.95 14.64 -16.78
C VAL A 63 -15.77 13.74 -15.86
N LEU A 64 -15.99 12.50 -16.30
CA LEU A 64 -16.70 11.49 -15.53
C LEU A 64 -15.76 10.66 -14.65
N GLY A 65 -14.51 10.49 -15.07
CA GLY A 65 -13.49 9.77 -14.35
C GLY A 65 -12.25 9.54 -15.19
N TYR A 66 -11.18 9.09 -14.55
CA TYR A 66 -9.92 8.78 -15.23
C TYR A 66 -9.26 7.56 -14.58
N LEU A 67 -8.42 6.89 -15.37
CA LEU A 67 -7.57 5.80 -14.93
C LEU A 67 -6.20 5.95 -15.62
N SER A 68 -5.18 6.26 -14.82
CA SER A 68 -3.82 6.49 -15.25
C SER A 68 -2.86 5.52 -14.56
N PHE A 69 -1.71 5.28 -15.18
CA PHE A 69 -0.70 4.35 -14.71
C PHE A 69 0.70 4.97 -14.80
N ILE A 70 1.63 4.50 -13.97
CA ILE A 70 3.02 4.99 -13.95
C ILE A 70 3.86 4.55 -15.16
N GLY A 71 3.31 3.73 -16.06
CA GLY A 71 4.01 3.16 -17.22
C GLY A 71 4.56 1.77 -16.94
N GLY A 72 5.26 1.20 -17.91
CA GLY A 72 5.76 -0.18 -17.84
C GLY A 72 6.92 -0.34 -16.86
N ILE A 73 6.81 -1.30 -15.93
CA ILE A 73 7.84 -1.67 -14.96
C ILE A 73 8.19 -3.14 -15.15
N ASN A 74 9.47 -3.44 -15.32
CA ASN A 74 9.93 -4.81 -15.47
C ASN A 74 10.02 -5.51 -14.11
N GLY A 75 9.59 -6.78 -14.07
CA GLY A 75 9.68 -7.61 -12.86
C GLY A 75 8.68 -7.28 -11.75
N GLN A 76 7.76 -6.35 -11.97
CA GLN A 76 6.69 -6.08 -11.02
C GLN A 76 5.61 -7.16 -11.13
N PHE A 77 5.32 -7.83 -10.02
CA PHE A 77 4.33 -8.92 -9.94
C PHE A 77 4.62 -10.15 -10.82
N GLY A 78 5.89 -10.45 -11.07
CA GLY A 78 6.36 -11.62 -11.82
C GLY A 78 7.31 -11.28 -12.97
N ASN A 79 7.45 -12.20 -13.91
CA ASN A 79 8.41 -12.08 -15.03
C ASN A 79 7.88 -11.29 -16.23
N VAL A 80 6.75 -10.61 -16.10
CA VAL A 80 6.19 -9.79 -17.17
C VAL A 80 6.33 -8.31 -16.82
N LYS A 81 6.26 -7.46 -17.83
CA LYS A 81 6.13 -6.02 -17.66
C LYS A 81 4.76 -5.71 -17.04
N GLY A 82 4.76 -4.97 -15.96
CA GLY A 82 3.55 -4.54 -15.25
C GLY A 82 3.40 -3.03 -15.20
N SER A 83 2.28 -2.57 -14.67
CA SER A 83 2.04 -1.15 -14.40
C SER A 83 1.14 -0.96 -13.20
N PHE A 84 1.28 0.17 -12.52
CA PHE A 84 0.57 0.51 -11.30
C PHE A 84 -0.17 1.84 -11.43
N SER A 85 -1.43 1.86 -11.00
CA SER A 85 -2.23 3.06 -10.79
C SER A 85 -2.28 3.37 -9.30
N PRO A 86 -1.47 4.32 -8.80
CA PRO A 86 -1.53 4.78 -7.42
C PRO A 86 -2.89 5.37 -7.06
N LEU A 87 -3.15 5.56 -5.78
CA LEU A 87 -4.43 6.04 -5.26
C LEU A 87 -4.92 7.36 -5.91
N TYR A 88 -4.00 8.28 -6.23
CA TYR A 88 -4.30 9.54 -6.90
C TYR A 88 -4.41 9.42 -8.42
N ALA A 89 -4.02 8.30 -8.99
CA ALA A 89 -3.98 8.10 -10.46
C ALA A 89 -5.30 7.60 -11.06
N ASN A 90 -6.31 7.45 -10.24
CA ASN A 90 -7.65 7.06 -10.67
C ASN A 90 -8.72 7.75 -9.82
N ALA A 91 -9.79 8.20 -10.45
CA ALA A 91 -10.96 8.70 -9.75
C ALA A 91 -12.21 8.58 -10.65
N TYR A 92 -13.36 8.43 -10.01
CA TYR A 92 -14.62 8.10 -10.66
C TYR A 92 -15.73 9.00 -10.12
N GLY A 93 -16.56 9.55 -11.02
CA GLY A 93 -17.75 10.32 -10.68
C GLY A 93 -18.81 9.46 -9.96
N GLU A 94 -19.95 10.06 -9.62
CA GLU A 94 -20.96 9.40 -8.78
C GLU A 94 -21.85 8.41 -9.53
N GLU A 95 -22.05 8.61 -10.84
CA GLU A 95 -22.99 7.82 -11.63
C GLU A 95 -22.33 6.59 -12.26
N ASP A 96 -22.96 5.41 -12.06
CA ASP A 96 -22.59 4.12 -12.67
C ASP A 96 -21.07 3.84 -12.62
N ARG A 97 -20.50 4.04 -11.43
CA ARG A 97 -19.05 3.98 -11.15
C ARG A 97 -18.44 2.63 -11.55
N GLY A 98 -19.16 1.55 -11.27
CA GLY A 98 -18.71 0.20 -11.60
C GLY A 98 -18.59 -0.05 -13.09
N ARG A 99 -19.52 0.48 -13.89
CA ARG A 99 -19.40 0.46 -15.35
C ARG A 99 -18.29 1.37 -15.82
N LEU A 100 -18.16 2.55 -15.23
CA LEU A 100 -17.15 3.54 -15.63
C LEU A 100 -15.74 2.97 -15.45
N VAL A 101 -15.40 2.37 -14.29
CA VAL A 101 -14.08 1.77 -14.07
C VAL A 101 -13.80 0.62 -15.06
N SER A 102 -14.81 -0.19 -15.38
CA SER A 102 -14.68 -1.28 -16.34
C SER A 102 -14.33 -0.76 -17.73
N LEU A 103 -15.00 0.29 -18.19
CA LEU A 103 -14.77 0.90 -19.50
C LEU A 103 -13.42 1.63 -19.53
N LEU A 104 -13.05 2.37 -18.48
CA LEU A 104 -11.75 3.01 -18.38
C LEU A 104 -10.62 1.97 -18.45
N PHE A 105 -10.74 0.86 -17.71
CA PHE A 105 -9.75 -0.23 -17.78
C PHE A 105 -9.71 -0.87 -19.17
N GLN A 106 -10.86 -1.10 -19.82
CA GLN A 106 -10.92 -1.64 -21.18
C GLN A 106 -10.15 -0.76 -22.17
N HIS A 107 -10.34 0.55 -22.09
CA HIS A 107 -9.68 1.49 -23.01
C HIS A 107 -8.19 1.65 -22.68
N ALA A 108 -7.81 1.78 -21.40
CA ALA A 108 -6.43 1.90 -20.99
C ALA A 108 -5.63 0.63 -21.33
N SER A 109 -6.13 -0.56 -20.98
CA SER A 109 -5.44 -1.82 -21.22
C SER A 109 -5.25 -2.13 -22.71
N LYS A 110 -6.18 -1.69 -23.58
CA LYS A 110 -6.05 -1.84 -25.04
C LYS A 110 -4.78 -1.17 -25.59
N GLU A 111 -4.41 -0.02 -25.05
CA GLU A 111 -3.17 0.66 -25.45
C GLU A 111 -1.94 0.07 -24.73
N MET A 112 -2.07 -0.23 -23.44
CA MET A 112 -0.96 -0.76 -22.63
C MET A 112 -0.49 -2.14 -23.10
N ILE A 113 -1.39 -2.98 -23.59
CA ILE A 113 -1.06 -4.28 -24.19
C ILE A 113 -0.12 -4.13 -25.38
N LYS A 114 -0.26 -3.08 -26.22
CA LYS A 114 0.65 -2.81 -27.33
C LYS A 114 2.09 -2.54 -26.87
N GLU A 115 2.26 -2.06 -25.64
CA GLU A 115 3.53 -1.83 -24.96
C GLU A 115 4.02 -3.06 -24.17
N GLU A 116 3.38 -4.22 -24.39
CA GLU A 116 3.66 -5.49 -23.72
C GLU A 116 3.49 -5.43 -22.19
N ILE A 117 2.59 -4.59 -21.70
CA ILE A 117 2.24 -4.52 -20.28
C ILE A 117 1.12 -5.54 -20.02
N PHE A 118 1.44 -6.59 -19.25
CA PHE A 118 0.56 -7.75 -19.00
C PHE A 118 0.12 -7.90 -17.56
N SER A 119 0.65 -7.09 -16.65
CA SER A 119 0.25 -7.10 -15.24
C SER A 119 -0.15 -5.71 -14.82
N TYR A 120 -1.34 -5.59 -14.22
CA TYR A 120 -1.91 -4.32 -13.82
C TYR A 120 -2.17 -4.31 -12.33
N ALA A 121 -1.79 -3.24 -11.65
CA ALA A 121 -2.19 -2.97 -10.30
C ALA A 121 -2.97 -1.66 -10.22
N ILE A 122 -4.05 -1.62 -9.43
CA ILE A 122 -4.89 -0.44 -9.22
C ILE A 122 -5.16 -0.31 -7.73
N CYS A 123 -4.73 0.81 -7.13
CA CYS A 123 -5.03 1.15 -5.74
C CYS A 123 -6.33 1.97 -5.69
N VAL A 124 -7.26 1.56 -4.83
CA VAL A 124 -8.55 2.22 -4.63
C VAL A 124 -8.86 2.36 -3.13
N TYR A 125 -9.77 3.25 -2.77
CA TYR A 125 -10.22 3.40 -1.38
C TYR A 125 -10.97 2.18 -0.87
N GLY A 126 -10.81 1.90 0.42
CA GLY A 126 -11.27 0.67 1.07
C GLY A 126 -12.80 0.55 1.21
N HIS A 127 -13.51 1.69 1.20
CA HIS A 127 -14.98 1.74 1.33
C HIS A 127 -15.70 2.03 0.01
N ASP A 128 -15.01 1.92 -1.12
CA ASP A 128 -15.60 2.05 -2.45
C ASP A 128 -16.11 0.69 -2.97
N ASP A 129 -17.18 0.19 -2.34
CA ASP A 129 -17.74 -1.14 -2.61
C ASP A 129 -18.09 -1.38 -4.09
N GLU A 130 -18.57 -0.34 -4.79
CA GLU A 130 -18.96 -0.45 -6.20
C GLU A 130 -17.74 -0.68 -7.09
N ILE A 131 -16.65 0.07 -6.87
CA ILE A 131 -15.38 -0.10 -7.60
C ILE A 131 -14.74 -1.43 -7.25
N ILE A 132 -14.69 -1.79 -5.96
CA ILE A 132 -14.17 -3.07 -5.46
C ILE A 132 -14.88 -4.24 -6.14
N LYS A 133 -16.21 -4.22 -6.15
CA LYS A 133 -17.03 -5.24 -6.81
C LYS A 133 -16.76 -5.31 -8.31
N SER A 134 -16.70 -4.16 -8.97
CA SER A 134 -16.48 -4.09 -10.41
C SER A 134 -15.10 -4.61 -10.81
N LEU A 135 -14.03 -4.19 -10.11
CA LEU A 135 -12.68 -4.71 -10.35
C LEU A 135 -12.61 -6.22 -10.15
N THR A 136 -13.26 -6.75 -9.08
CA THR A 136 -13.33 -8.20 -8.84
C THR A 136 -14.01 -8.92 -10.00
N MET A 137 -15.14 -8.41 -10.50
CA MET A 137 -15.85 -8.99 -11.66
C MET A 137 -15.04 -8.88 -12.96
N ASN A 138 -14.13 -7.90 -13.07
CA ASN A 138 -13.19 -7.78 -14.17
C ASN A 138 -11.93 -8.67 -14.01
N GLY A 139 -11.90 -9.57 -13.04
CA GLY A 139 -10.83 -10.54 -12.84
C GLY A 139 -9.61 -10.00 -12.09
N PHE A 140 -9.76 -8.90 -11.36
CA PHE A 140 -8.75 -8.44 -10.42
C PHE A 140 -8.92 -9.12 -9.07
N GLY A 141 -7.80 -9.49 -8.43
CA GLY A 141 -7.76 -9.96 -7.05
C GLY A 141 -7.16 -8.90 -6.12
N ILE A 142 -7.69 -8.78 -4.90
CA ILE A 142 -7.09 -7.90 -3.88
C ILE A 142 -5.76 -8.54 -3.45
N ARG A 143 -4.68 -7.79 -3.58
CA ARG A 143 -3.34 -8.26 -3.22
C ARG A 143 -2.80 -7.60 -1.95
N CYS A 144 -2.93 -6.29 -1.82
CA CYS A 144 -2.40 -5.52 -0.70
C CYS A 144 -3.50 -4.65 -0.09
N SER A 145 -3.34 -4.30 1.17
CA SER A 145 -4.18 -3.32 1.86
C SER A 145 -3.33 -2.42 2.73
N ASP A 146 -3.65 -1.12 2.76
CA ASP A 146 -3.04 -0.16 3.66
C ASP A 146 -3.98 0.15 4.81
N GLY A 147 -3.46 0.02 6.02
CA GLY A 147 -4.15 0.37 7.25
C GLY A 147 -3.53 1.58 7.93
N ILE A 148 -4.34 2.34 8.62
CA ILE A 148 -3.92 3.52 9.38
C ILE A 148 -4.56 3.50 10.77
N ARG A 149 -3.91 4.09 11.77
CA ARG A 149 -4.48 4.30 13.10
C ARG A 149 -3.97 5.57 13.75
N ASN A 150 -4.76 6.15 14.64
CA ASN A 150 -4.31 7.17 15.58
C ASN A 150 -3.43 6.52 16.67
N VAL A 151 -2.26 7.08 16.92
CA VAL A 151 -1.35 6.63 17.99
C VAL A 151 -1.97 6.83 19.37
N ASP A 152 -2.79 7.86 19.55
CA ASP A 152 -3.49 8.12 20.81
C ASP A 152 -4.60 7.11 21.13
N LYS A 153 -5.11 6.38 20.15
CA LYS A 153 -6.13 5.33 20.35
C LYS A 153 -5.47 4.14 21.11
N PRO A 154 -5.84 3.86 22.37
CA PRO A 154 -5.14 2.85 23.17
C PRO A 154 -5.28 1.46 22.56
N LEU A 155 -4.18 0.68 22.65
CA LEU A 155 -4.24 -0.75 22.37
C LEU A 155 -4.75 -1.50 23.60
N LYS A 156 -5.87 -2.21 23.46
CA LYS A 156 -6.38 -3.11 24.50
C LYS A 156 -5.60 -4.43 24.48
N VAL A 157 -4.34 -4.38 24.88
CA VAL A 157 -3.44 -5.55 24.87
C VAL A 157 -2.90 -5.80 26.28
N LYS A 158 -2.94 -7.06 26.73
CA LYS A 158 -2.22 -7.49 27.93
C LYS A 158 -0.75 -7.72 27.54
N VAL A 159 0.14 -6.85 28.00
CA VAL A 159 1.57 -6.95 27.71
C VAL A 159 2.14 -8.22 28.34
N ASN A 160 2.83 -9.03 27.54
CA ASN A 160 3.56 -10.20 28.03
C ASN A 160 4.91 -9.74 28.59
N LYS A 161 5.09 -9.86 29.91
CA LYS A 161 6.27 -9.41 30.66
C LYS A 161 7.41 -10.45 30.74
N ASP A 162 7.21 -11.64 30.20
CA ASP A 162 8.24 -12.68 30.14
C ASP A 162 9.31 -12.37 29.08
N TYR A 163 9.06 -11.39 28.25
CA TYR A 163 9.91 -10.92 27.17
C TYR A 163 10.22 -9.42 27.32
N SER A 164 11.37 -9.00 26.79
CA SER A 164 11.73 -7.57 26.74
C SER A 164 11.48 -6.97 25.36
N TYR A 165 11.18 -5.66 25.35
CA TYR A 165 10.90 -4.89 24.15
C TYR A 165 11.75 -3.63 24.19
N GLU A 166 12.45 -3.35 23.11
CA GLU A 166 13.33 -2.19 23.01
C GLU A 166 13.40 -1.66 21.57
N GLU A 167 13.78 -0.41 21.42
CA GLU A 167 14.18 0.17 20.15
C GLU A 167 15.70 0.03 20.01
N ILE A 168 16.17 -0.37 18.82
CA ILE A 168 17.59 -0.42 18.48
C ILE A 168 17.89 0.54 17.34
N HIS A 169 19.11 1.07 17.33
CA HIS A 169 19.56 1.98 16.29
C HIS A 169 19.85 1.21 14.98
N TYR A 170 19.66 1.86 13.81
CA TYR A 170 19.91 1.24 12.51
C TYR A 170 21.33 0.69 12.34
N ASN A 171 22.33 1.25 13.06
CA ASN A 171 23.71 0.73 13.05
C ASN A 171 23.80 -0.69 13.63
N GLU A 172 22.82 -1.09 14.44
CA GLU A 172 22.72 -2.45 15.02
C GLU A 172 21.87 -3.37 14.15
N ALA A 173 21.26 -2.87 13.07
CA ALA A 173 20.33 -3.62 12.21
C ALA A 173 20.93 -4.92 11.65
N ALA A 174 22.26 -5.03 11.57
CA ALA A 174 22.96 -6.24 11.13
C ALA A 174 22.49 -7.50 11.87
N CYS A 175 22.19 -7.39 13.17
CA CYS A 175 21.69 -8.51 13.99
C CYS A 175 20.29 -8.99 13.57
N LEU A 176 19.54 -8.19 12.81
CA LEU A 176 18.19 -8.51 12.33
C LEU A 176 18.17 -9.23 10.98
N LEU A 177 19.31 -9.36 10.28
CA LEU A 177 19.38 -9.96 8.95
C LEU A 177 18.72 -11.35 8.88
N SER A 178 18.97 -12.19 9.89
CA SER A 178 18.36 -13.53 9.96
C SER A 178 16.83 -13.49 10.03
N LEU A 179 16.26 -12.54 10.79
CA LEU A 179 14.81 -12.34 10.91
C LEU A 179 14.23 -11.70 9.64
N LYS A 180 14.95 -10.75 9.02
CA LYS A 180 14.55 -10.14 7.73
C LYS A 180 14.46 -11.21 6.64
N ASN A 181 15.48 -12.05 6.52
CA ASN A 181 15.46 -13.17 5.59
C ASN A 181 14.45 -14.26 5.98
N GLY A 182 14.13 -14.37 7.27
CA GLY A 182 13.01 -15.18 7.76
C GLY A 182 11.66 -14.69 7.23
N LEU A 183 11.44 -13.37 7.18
CA LEU A 183 10.26 -12.78 6.54
C LEU A 183 10.22 -13.10 5.03
N VAL A 184 11.33 -12.90 4.33
CA VAL A 184 11.43 -13.22 2.89
C VAL A 184 11.06 -14.68 2.63
N ARG A 185 11.62 -15.62 3.41
CA ARG A 185 11.28 -17.04 3.29
C ARG A 185 9.81 -17.33 3.62
N HIS A 186 9.26 -16.66 4.62
CA HIS A 186 7.84 -16.77 4.97
C HIS A 186 6.95 -16.34 3.80
N MET A 187 7.28 -15.23 3.15
CA MET A 187 6.52 -14.73 1.99
C MET A 187 6.65 -15.63 0.74
N LYS A 188 7.75 -16.36 0.58
CA LYS A 188 7.91 -17.35 -0.50
C LYS A 188 7.05 -18.59 -0.33
N ASN A 189 6.66 -18.91 0.89
CA ASN A 189 5.91 -20.13 1.22
C ASN A 189 4.39 -19.95 1.08
N SER A 190 3.67 -21.08 1.18
CA SER A 190 2.20 -21.12 1.23
C SER A 190 1.66 -20.25 2.39
N PRO A 191 0.56 -19.53 2.18
CA PRO A 191 -0.21 -19.41 0.94
C PRO A 191 0.21 -18.23 0.06
N THR A 192 1.24 -17.48 0.45
CA THR A 192 1.59 -16.18 -0.14
C THR A 192 2.29 -16.32 -1.49
N TYR A 193 3.28 -17.21 -1.58
CA TYR A 193 4.05 -17.50 -2.81
C TYR A 193 4.64 -16.26 -3.51
N LEU A 194 5.04 -15.25 -2.75
CA LEU A 194 5.70 -14.07 -3.28
C LEU A 194 7.21 -14.28 -3.32
N TYR A 195 7.79 -14.06 -4.50
CA TYR A 195 9.23 -14.13 -4.67
C TYR A 195 9.88 -12.81 -4.28
N ASP A 196 10.86 -12.90 -3.40
CA ASP A 196 11.84 -11.84 -3.16
C ASP A 196 13.21 -12.48 -2.90
N LYS A 197 14.29 -11.75 -3.17
CA LYS A 197 15.65 -12.20 -2.91
C LYS A 197 16.01 -11.99 -1.45
N GLU A 198 16.66 -12.98 -0.83
CA GLU A 198 17.24 -12.79 0.49
C GLU A 198 18.35 -11.74 0.44
N PHE A 199 18.41 -10.92 1.49
CA PHE A 199 19.39 -9.85 1.60
C PHE A 199 20.75 -10.39 2.03
N THR A 200 21.82 -9.87 1.44
CA THR A 200 23.13 -9.87 2.06
C THR A 200 23.20 -8.81 3.17
N ILE A 201 24.20 -8.89 4.02
CA ILE A 201 24.36 -7.92 5.12
C ILE A 201 24.50 -6.48 4.60
N ASN A 202 25.26 -6.27 3.52
CA ASN A 202 25.49 -4.95 2.94
C ASN A 202 24.21 -4.38 2.31
N GLU A 203 23.49 -5.17 1.51
CA GLU A 203 22.20 -4.77 0.91
C GLU A 203 21.18 -4.38 1.98
N PHE A 204 21.16 -5.14 3.09
CA PHE A 204 20.22 -4.84 4.18
C PHE A 204 20.57 -3.55 4.92
N ILE A 205 21.84 -3.34 5.26
CA ILE A 205 22.29 -2.11 5.94
C ILE A 205 22.07 -0.90 5.04
N GLU A 206 22.44 -0.96 3.77
CA GLU A 206 22.24 0.12 2.80
C GLU A 206 20.75 0.49 2.69
N ARG A 207 19.88 -0.52 2.60
CA ARG A 207 18.42 -0.30 2.60
C ARG A 207 17.95 0.39 3.88
N CYS A 208 18.45 -0.01 5.05
CA CYS A 208 18.07 0.59 6.33
C CYS A 208 18.46 2.07 6.41
N ILE A 209 19.66 2.40 5.93
CA ILE A 209 20.17 3.78 5.88
C ILE A 209 19.31 4.61 4.91
N ASN A 210 19.11 4.13 3.68
CA ASN A 210 18.37 4.85 2.65
C ASN A 210 16.90 5.13 3.02
N ARG A 211 16.31 4.28 3.88
CA ARG A 211 14.92 4.41 4.36
C ARG A 211 14.82 5.10 5.72
N ASN A 212 15.92 5.47 6.33
CA ASN A 212 15.93 5.97 7.70
C ASN A 212 15.14 5.07 8.66
N SER A 213 15.39 3.74 8.56
CA SER A 213 14.59 2.74 9.26
C SER A 213 14.82 2.81 10.78
N ARG A 214 13.73 2.74 11.55
CA ARG A 214 13.74 2.51 13.01
C ARG A 214 13.34 1.06 13.27
N PHE A 215 14.00 0.43 14.23
CA PHE A 215 13.74 -0.98 14.56
C PHE A 215 13.33 -1.15 16.01
N PHE A 216 12.21 -1.82 16.20
CA PHE A 216 11.69 -2.24 17.50
C PHE A 216 11.74 -3.76 17.58
N ILE A 217 12.31 -4.29 18.64
CA ILE A 217 12.58 -5.72 18.77
C ILE A 217 11.94 -6.32 20.02
N ALA A 218 11.66 -7.62 19.94
CA ALA A 218 11.31 -8.45 21.08
C ALA A 218 12.45 -9.45 21.36
N ARG A 219 12.83 -9.60 22.63
CA ARG A 219 13.85 -10.54 23.07
C ARG A 219 13.30 -11.58 24.03
N ASP A 220 13.81 -12.80 23.89
CA ASP A 220 13.80 -13.84 24.92
C ASP A 220 15.22 -13.93 25.48
N LYS A 221 15.46 -13.36 26.66
CA LYS A 221 16.79 -13.18 27.24
C LYS A 221 17.73 -12.43 26.27
N LEU A 222 18.74 -13.11 25.72
CA LEU A 222 19.70 -12.53 24.77
C LEU A 222 19.28 -12.68 23.31
N ASP A 223 18.31 -13.55 23.01
CA ASP A 223 17.89 -13.85 21.65
C ASP A 223 16.88 -12.83 21.13
N ILE A 224 17.13 -12.23 19.96
CA ILE A 224 16.12 -11.46 19.23
C ILE A 224 15.16 -12.43 18.54
N ILE A 225 13.89 -12.37 18.93
CA ILE A 225 12.85 -13.31 18.47
C ILE A 225 11.87 -12.72 17.47
N GLY A 226 11.80 -11.39 17.41
CA GLY A 226 10.93 -10.67 16.46
C GLY A 226 11.29 -9.21 16.34
N TYR A 227 10.82 -8.57 15.28
CA TYR A 227 11.05 -7.15 15.02
C TYR A 227 9.86 -6.48 14.31
N LEU A 228 9.80 -5.16 14.44
CA LEU A 228 9.05 -4.21 13.62
C LEU A 228 10.02 -3.21 13.02
N GLU A 229 9.94 -2.98 11.72
CA GLU A 229 10.67 -1.95 10.99
C GLU A 229 9.70 -0.81 10.64
N ILE A 230 10.08 0.42 10.96
CA ILE A 230 9.28 1.61 10.74
C ILE A 230 10.09 2.61 9.89
N THR A 231 9.42 3.28 8.96
CA THR A 231 9.97 4.29 8.06
C THR A 231 9.10 5.55 8.06
N ASN A 232 9.60 6.63 7.46
CA ASN A 232 8.92 7.93 7.46
C ASN A 232 7.68 7.98 6.56
N SER A 233 7.61 7.16 5.51
CA SER A 233 6.47 7.17 4.57
C SER A 233 6.06 5.76 4.14
N GLY A 234 4.82 5.61 3.71
CA GLY A 234 4.25 4.42 3.08
C GLY A 234 4.08 4.59 1.57
N GLU A 235 3.04 3.97 1.00
CA GLU A 235 2.85 3.90 -0.46
C GLU A 235 1.85 4.93 -1.02
N THR A 236 1.14 5.68 -0.16
CA THR A 236 0.14 6.66 -0.59
C THR A 236 0.54 8.09 -0.23
N PHE A 237 0.01 9.08 -0.94
CA PHE A 237 0.27 10.49 -0.66
C PHE A 237 -0.15 10.93 0.75
N ILE A 238 -1.07 10.21 1.37
CA ILE A 238 -1.56 10.46 2.74
C ILE A 238 -0.44 10.22 3.77
N THR A 239 0.55 9.41 3.43
CA THR A 239 1.63 8.97 4.31
C THR A 239 2.84 9.92 4.33
N GLU A 240 2.79 11.03 3.58
CA GLU A 240 3.87 12.03 3.49
C GLU A 240 3.77 13.11 4.59
N GLU A 241 2.88 12.94 5.57
CA GLU A 241 2.71 13.90 6.67
C GLU A 241 3.82 13.74 7.71
N GLU A 242 4.29 14.86 8.29
CA GLU A 242 5.41 14.90 9.24
C GLU A 242 5.15 14.13 10.54
N ASP A 243 3.88 14.03 10.96
CA ASP A 243 3.46 13.31 12.16
C ASP A 243 2.98 11.89 11.89
N TYR A 244 3.37 11.32 10.73
CA TYR A 244 3.06 9.96 10.28
C TYR A 244 4.32 9.10 10.21
N LEU A 245 4.21 7.84 10.63
CA LEU A 245 5.22 6.81 10.40
C LEU A 245 4.58 5.52 9.87
N HIS A 246 5.35 4.69 9.17
CA HIS A 246 4.86 3.50 8.48
C HIS A 246 5.61 2.23 8.88
N ILE A 247 4.87 1.16 9.20
CA ILE A 247 5.41 -0.18 9.44
C ILE A 247 5.62 -0.85 8.09
N CYS A 248 6.88 -1.03 7.69
CA CYS A 248 7.26 -1.62 6.40
C CYS A 248 7.96 -2.99 6.52
N GLY A 249 8.06 -3.54 7.73
CA GLY A 249 8.64 -4.84 7.98
C GLY A 249 8.24 -5.39 9.34
N ALA A 250 7.85 -6.68 9.37
CA ALA A 250 7.26 -7.29 10.54
C ALA A 250 7.49 -8.80 10.55
N TYR A 251 8.21 -9.32 11.54
CA TYR A 251 8.42 -10.76 11.67
C TYR A 251 8.58 -11.21 13.12
N LEU A 252 8.00 -12.36 13.45
CA LEU A 252 8.20 -13.09 14.69
C LEU A 252 8.53 -14.54 14.36
N LYS A 253 9.58 -15.09 14.98
CA LYS A 253 9.94 -16.51 14.86
C LYS A 253 8.72 -17.38 15.14
N GLU A 254 8.49 -18.43 14.35
CA GLU A 254 7.28 -19.25 14.40
C GLU A 254 7.02 -19.88 15.77
N SER A 255 8.06 -20.36 16.44
CA SER A 255 7.99 -20.97 17.78
C SER A 255 7.49 -20.00 18.88
N TYR A 256 7.48 -18.71 18.60
CA TYR A 256 7.04 -17.65 19.52
C TYR A 256 5.66 -17.08 19.18
N ARG A 257 5.04 -17.51 18.07
CA ARG A 257 3.70 -17.07 17.69
C ARG A 257 2.64 -17.56 18.67
N GLY A 258 1.54 -16.84 18.78
CA GLY A 258 0.42 -17.19 19.68
C GLY A 258 0.62 -16.86 21.17
N LYS A 259 1.78 -16.30 21.56
CA LYS A 259 2.14 -15.96 22.94
C LYS A 259 1.95 -14.48 23.31
N ASN A 260 1.19 -13.74 22.54
CA ASN A 260 0.92 -12.30 22.73
C ASN A 260 2.16 -11.38 22.66
N ILE A 261 3.28 -11.89 22.14
CA ILE A 261 4.56 -11.16 22.05
C ILE A 261 4.46 -10.02 21.04
N TYR A 262 3.88 -10.32 19.87
CA TYR A 262 3.81 -9.34 18.78
C TYR A 262 2.84 -8.19 19.09
N GLN A 263 1.76 -8.47 19.80
CA GLN A 263 0.84 -7.47 20.34
C GLN A 263 1.53 -6.57 21.37
N SER A 264 2.38 -7.16 22.21
CA SER A 264 3.15 -6.43 23.21
C SER A 264 4.20 -5.53 22.56
N LEU A 265 4.89 -6.03 21.51
CA LEU A 265 5.83 -5.24 20.74
C LEU A 265 5.13 -4.06 20.05
N LEU A 266 3.96 -4.27 19.42
CA LEU A 266 3.18 -3.19 18.84
C LEU A 266 2.74 -2.16 19.90
N SER A 267 2.36 -2.61 21.09
CA SER A 267 2.02 -1.71 22.21
C SER A 267 3.22 -0.86 22.60
N PHE A 268 4.41 -1.45 22.70
CA PHE A 268 5.65 -0.73 23.00
C PHE A 268 5.98 0.31 21.92
N VAL A 269 5.84 -0.06 20.64
CA VAL A 269 6.01 0.86 19.50
C VAL A 269 5.09 2.08 19.66
N ILE A 270 3.78 1.85 19.83
CA ILE A 270 2.80 2.92 19.91
C ILE A 270 3.09 3.87 21.08
N GLU A 271 3.44 3.34 22.26
CA GLU A 271 3.80 4.16 23.41
C GLU A 271 5.08 4.97 23.19
N THR A 272 6.05 4.44 22.43
CA THR A 272 7.27 5.16 22.05
C THR A 272 6.95 6.27 21.06
N LEU A 273 6.23 5.97 19.98
CA LEU A 273 5.87 6.96 18.97
C LEU A 273 5.00 8.08 19.52
N LYS A 274 4.13 7.78 20.47
CA LYS A 274 3.35 8.79 21.19
C LYS A 274 4.23 9.79 21.94
N LYS A 275 5.30 9.32 22.59
CA LYS A 275 6.28 10.19 23.28
C LYS A 275 7.08 11.03 22.28
N ASP A 276 7.30 10.54 21.09
CA ASP A 276 7.98 11.22 20.00
C ASP A 276 7.08 12.27 19.29
N GLY A 277 5.81 12.40 19.68
CA GLY A 277 4.86 13.34 19.11
C GLY A 277 4.22 12.89 17.80
N ILE A 278 4.43 11.63 17.39
CA ILE A 278 3.78 11.04 16.21
C ILE A 278 2.30 10.86 16.49
N LYS A 279 1.46 11.22 15.53
CA LYS A 279 0.00 11.14 15.67
C LYS A 279 -0.61 9.96 14.94
N ARG A 280 -0.01 9.55 13.82
CA ARG A 280 -0.51 8.44 13.01
C ARG A 280 0.59 7.42 12.73
N ILE A 281 0.17 6.16 12.66
CA ILE A 281 1.02 5.08 12.18
C ILE A 281 0.21 4.24 11.18
N GLY A 282 0.85 3.88 10.09
CA GLY A 282 0.27 3.00 9.08
C GLY A 282 1.00 1.68 8.95
N VAL A 283 0.41 0.79 8.17
CA VAL A 283 0.97 -0.50 7.79
C VAL A 283 0.40 -0.92 6.45
N ASP A 284 1.23 -1.47 5.59
CA ASP A 284 0.79 -2.24 4.43
C ASP A 284 0.89 -3.74 4.71
N CYS A 285 -0.01 -4.52 4.15
CA CYS A 285 0.11 -5.96 4.20
C CYS A 285 -0.47 -6.65 2.97
N GLU A 286 0.20 -7.72 2.55
CA GLU A 286 -0.31 -8.61 1.53
C GLU A 286 -1.56 -9.34 2.05
N THR A 287 -2.71 -9.15 1.42
CA THR A 287 -3.99 -9.74 1.85
C THR A 287 -3.99 -11.26 1.71
N ILE A 288 -3.16 -11.79 0.81
CA ILE A 288 -2.92 -13.23 0.64
C ILE A 288 -2.08 -13.86 1.77
N ASN A 289 -1.59 -13.04 2.74
CA ASN A 289 -1.02 -13.50 4.00
C ASN A 289 -2.07 -13.44 5.12
N PRO A 290 -2.85 -14.51 5.36
CA PRO A 290 -3.99 -14.48 6.28
C PRO A 290 -3.59 -14.21 7.73
N THR A 291 -2.35 -14.49 8.09
CA THR A 291 -1.82 -14.22 9.44
C THR A 291 -1.62 -12.74 9.65
N ALA A 292 -0.96 -12.06 8.71
CA ALA A 292 -0.75 -10.61 8.75
C ALA A 292 -2.08 -9.87 8.63
N LEU A 293 -2.91 -10.21 7.64
CA LEU A 293 -4.21 -9.58 7.43
C LEU A 293 -5.08 -9.63 8.69
N ARG A 294 -5.18 -10.82 9.34
CA ARG A 294 -5.94 -10.96 10.58
C ARG A 294 -5.33 -10.20 11.76
N PHE A 295 -4.00 -10.08 11.80
CA PHE A 295 -3.32 -9.35 12.86
C PHE A 295 -3.54 -7.84 12.69
N TRP A 296 -3.18 -7.30 11.54
CA TRP A 296 -3.25 -5.86 11.28
C TRP A 296 -4.68 -5.32 11.31
N GLY A 297 -5.64 -6.04 10.72
CA GLY A 297 -7.06 -5.65 10.72
C GLY A 297 -7.73 -5.60 12.10
N LYS A 298 -7.06 -6.04 13.19
CA LYS A 298 -7.52 -5.82 14.57
C LYS A 298 -7.11 -4.47 15.13
N TYR A 299 -6.05 -3.88 14.61
CA TYR A 299 -5.38 -2.74 15.22
C TYR A 299 -5.36 -1.51 14.32
N PHE A 300 -5.55 -1.69 13.02
CA PHE A 300 -5.54 -0.63 12.02
C PHE A 300 -6.86 -0.64 11.25
N ASP A 301 -7.35 0.55 10.94
CA ASP A 301 -8.51 0.74 10.08
C ASP A 301 -8.01 0.76 8.62
N ASN A 302 -8.52 -0.15 7.79
CA ASN A 302 -8.10 -0.30 6.41
C ASN A 302 -8.73 0.81 5.54
N TYR A 303 -7.91 1.54 4.76
CA TYR A 303 -8.38 2.65 3.93
C TYR A 303 -8.11 2.48 2.44
N THR A 304 -7.26 1.52 2.04
CA THR A 304 -7.06 1.18 0.63
C THR A 304 -7.03 -0.31 0.37
N TYR A 305 -7.31 -0.68 -0.88
CA TYR A 305 -6.98 -1.97 -1.47
C TYR A 305 -6.22 -1.80 -2.78
N SER A 306 -5.14 -2.55 -2.95
CA SER A 306 -4.44 -2.68 -4.23
C SER A 306 -4.87 -3.96 -4.92
N PHE A 307 -5.50 -3.81 -6.07
CA PHE A 307 -5.99 -4.89 -6.91
C PHE A 307 -4.96 -5.25 -7.97
N VAL A 308 -4.77 -6.53 -8.26
CA VAL A 308 -3.85 -7.02 -9.28
C VAL A 308 -4.57 -7.93 -10.25
N ARG A 309 -4.32 -7.73 -11.55
CA ARG A 309 -4.74 -8.62 -12.62
C ARG A 309 -3.59 -8.88 -13.58
N ARG A 310 -3.37 -10.14 -13.93
CA ARG A 310 -2.50 -10.53 -15.01
C ARG A 310 -3.31 -10.98 -16.21
N VAL A 311 -2.93 -10.55 -17.42
CA VAL A 311 -3.47 -11.04 -18.68
C VAL A 311 -2.53 -12.07 -19.30
N ASP A 312 -3.07 -12.91 -20.17
CA ASP A 312 -2.32 -13.96 -20.86
C ASP A 312 -1.46 -13.37 -21.97
N GLU A 313 -0.15 -13.39 -21.80
CA GLU A 313 0.83 -12.88 -22.77
C GLU A 313 0.84 -13.62 -24.11
N ARG A 314 0.19 -14.79 -24.20
CA ARG A 314 0.08 -15.58 -25.45
C ARG A 314 -0.82 -14.91 -26.49
N ILE A 315 -1.59 -13.88 -26.12
CA ILE A 315 -2.43 -13.11 -27.06
C ILE A 315 -1.64 -12.52 -28.25
N PHE A 316 -0.31 -12.39 -28.15
CA PHE A 316 0.56 -11.95 -29.24
C PHE A 316 1.23 -13.07 -30.03
N ARG A 317 0.93 -14.33 -29.71
CA ARG A 317 1.53 -15.48 -30.39
C ARG A 317 0.73 -15.95 -31.59
N PHE A 318 -0.32 -15.19 -31.99
CA PHE A 318 -1.19 -15.52 -33.11
C PHE A 318 -1.32 -14.35 -34.09
#